data_dab634e08aa0d9404648ebe1e42f0533
#
_entry.id   dab634e08aa0d9404648ebe1e42f0533
#
_cell.length_a   1.000
_cell.length_b   1.000
_cell.length_c   1.000
_cell.angle_alpha   90.00
_cell.angle_beta   90.00
_cell.angle_gamma   90.00
#
_symmetry.space_group_name_H-M   'P 1'
#
loop_
_entity.id
_entity.type
_entity.pdbx_description
1 polymer ?
#
loop_
_entity_poly.entity_id
_entity_poly.type
_entity_poly.pdbx_seq_one_letter_code
_entity_poly.pdbx_strand_id
1 'polypeptide(L)'
;KQIIPADWIRESTTKQVDSIEGTYGYGYQIWMENRLNSFEFNGMLGQNVIVYPDLDMVIVTCAGNNELFQNNVMLDLIRDAFPLEYQASEYALPENPAEYHKLIHLVHSLSHGPSCMPQIRRGGWAKKSGYSRSHAIYPKYVRLLKDLDGKCYNINPASVGLFPLIIQVFHNNLTNGIRQISFQYDKINCPDKFYIHFLEGEEHCTLTVSFDRYIDNLITLHGETYLVAVKCEYTTDADHAPVLVLDMVYLEEAM
;
A
#
# COMPACT_ATOMS: atom_id res chain seq x y z
N LYS A 1 4.96 -27.24 -24.69
CA LYS A 1 5.24 -28.50 -24.00
C LYS A 1 4.51 -28.50 -22.67
N GLN A 2 3.57 -29.41 -22.45
CA GLN A 2 2.87 -29.54 -21.18
C GLN A 2 3.85 -30.03 -20.10
N ILE A 3 3.87 -29.35 -18.95
CA ILE A 3 4.77 -29.66 -17.84
C ILE A 3 4.03 -30.48 -16.77
N ILE A 4 2.79 -30.12 -16.48
CA ILE A 4 1.93 -30.80 -15.49
C ILE A 4 0.85 -31.57 -16.24
N PRO A 5 0.58 -32.85 -15.89
CA PRO A 5 -0.50 -33.62 -16.50
C PRO A 5 -1.87 -32.94 -16.35
N ALA A 6 -2.68 -32.95 -17.40
CA ALA A 6 -4.00 -32.31 -17.39
C ALA A 6 -4.93 -32.91 -16.32
N ASP A 7 -4.82 -34.22 -16.06
CA ASP A 7 -5.62 -34.93 -15.06
C ASP A 7 -5.27 -34.42 -13.64
N TRP A 8 -3.98 -34.16 -13.38
CA TRP A 8 -3.55 -33.61 -12.10
C TRP A 8 -4.08 -32.18 -11.90
N ILE A 9 -4.01 -31.33 -12.95
CA ILE A 9 -4.58 -29.98 -12.87
C ILE A 9 -6.07 -30.05 -12.55
N ARG A 10 -6.82 -30.89 -13.27
CA ARG A 10 -8.25 -31.04 -13.04
C ARG A 10 -8.56 -31.53 -11.62
N GLU A 11 -7.83 -32.53 -11.13
CA GLU A 11 -8.04 -33.07 -9.79
C GLU A 11 -7.69 -32.04 -8.70
N SER A 12 -6.57 -31.34 -8.83
CA SER A 12 -6.10 -30.37 -7.83
C SER A 12 -6.99 -29.13 -7.75
N THR A 13 -7.61 -28.73 -8.86
CA THR A 13 -8.54 -27.58 -8.95
C THR A 13 -10.00 -28.00 -8.81
N THR A 14 -10.28 -29.22 -8.41
CA THR A 14 -11.64 -29.68 -8.06
C THR A 14 -11.80 -29.67 -6.55
N LYS A 15 -12.99 -29.27 -6.10
CA LYS A 15 -13.32 -29.25 -4.68
C LYS A 15 -13.19 -30.64 -4.04
N GLN A 16 -12.28 -30.79 -3.10
CA GLN A 16 -12.04 -32.00 -2.32
C GLN A 16 -12.68 -31.90 -0.94
N VAL A 17 -12.79 -30.67 -0.41
CA VAL A 17 -13.39 -30.39 0.90
C VAL A 17 -14.46 -29.30 0.71
N ASP A 18 -15.60 -29.51 1.37
CA ASP A 18 -16.68 -28.52 1.34
C ASP A 18 -16.26 -27.21 2.04
N SER A 19 -16.92 -26.14 1.64
CA SER A 19 -16.63 -24.83 2.19
C SER A 19 -16.91 -24.75 3.68
N ILE A 20 -16.00 -24.12 4.40
CA ILE A 20 -16.30 -23.46 5.67
C ILE A 20 -17.04 -22.17 5.32
N GLU A 21 -17.88 -21.68 6.20
CA GLU A 21 -18.65 -20.45 6.01
C GLU A 21 -17.79 -19.32 5.40
N GLY A 22 -18.26 -18.77 4.28
CA GLY A 22 -17.55 -17.71 3.53
C GLY A 22 -16.56 -18.16 2.47
N THR A 23 -16.41 -19.46 2.23
CA THR A 23 -15.55 -20.00 1.15
C THR A 23 -16.34 -20.88 0.18
N TYR A 24 -15.81 -21.13 -1.02
CA TYR A 24 -16.46 -21.95 -2.06
C TYR A 24 -15.98 -23.41 -2.07
N GLY A 25 -14.99 -23.74 -1.23
CA GLY A 25 -14.39 -25.06 -1.08
C GLY A 25 -12.89 -25.05 -1.24
N TYR A 26 -12.25 -26.23 -1.05
CA TYR A 26 -10.82 -26.36 -1.08
C TYR A 26 -10.38 -27.62 -1.84
N GLY A 27 -9.41 -27.46 -2.73
CA GLY A 27 -8.77 -28.54 -3.49
C GLY A 27 -7.43 -28.92 -2.88
N TYR A 28 -6.42 -29.18 -3.70
CA TYR A 28 -5.07 -29.48 -3.23
C TYR A 28 -4.24 -28.20 -3.05
N GLN A 29 -4.35 -27.58 -1.88
CA GLN A 29 -3.78 -26.27 -1.54
C GLN A 29 -4.26 -25.12 -2.44
N ILE A 30 -5.46 -25.27 -2.98
CA ILE A 30 -6.09 -24.34 -3.91
C ILE A 30 -7.50 -24.08 -3.41
N TRP A 31 -7.88 -22.82 -3.25
CA TRP A 31 -9.23 -22.42 -2.90
C TRP A 31 -10.12 -22.41 -4.14
N MET A 32 -11.36 -22.84 -3.99
CA MET A 32 -12.34 -22.70 -5.06
C MET A 32 -12.88 -21.27 -5.06
N GLU A 33 -13.24 -20.78 -6.22
CA GLU A 33 -13.87 -19.49 -6.44
C GLU A 33 -15.35 -19.64 -6.85
N ASN A 34 -16.06 -18.52 -6.91
CA ASN A 34 -17.50 -18.50 -7.16
C ASN A 34 -17.89 -18.81 -8.62
N ARG A 35 -16.99 -18.60 -9.59
CA ARG A 35 -17.23 -18.85 -11.01
C ARG A 35 -16.96 -20.31 -11.38
N LEU A 36 -17.52 -20.75 -12.50
CA LEU A 36 -17.36 -22.13 -12.98
C LEU A 36 -15.89 -22.51 -13.21
N ASN A 37 -15.45 -23.56 -12.56
CA ASN A 37 -14.07 -24.08 -12.61
C ASN A 37 -13.00 -23.04 -12.20
N SER A 38 -13.40 -21.99 -11.51
CA SER A 38 -12.48 -20.97 -11.04
C SER A 38 -11.85 -21.37 -9.70
N PHE A 39 -10.65 -20.87 -9.48
CA PHE A 39 -9.88 -21.17 -8.28
C PHE A 39 -8.90 -20.05 -7.96
N GLU A 40 -8.40 -20.05 -6.74
CA GLU A 40 -7.44 -19.06 -6.28
C GLU A 40 -6.34 -19.66 -5.41
N PHE A 41 -5.19 -19.01 -5.44
CA PHE A 41 -4.15 -19.14 -4.43
C PHE A 41 -4.25 -17.89 -3.56
N ASN A 42 -4.82 -18.04 -2.39
CA ASN A 42 -5.00 -16.96 -1.44
C ASN A 42 -3.83 -16.97 -0.46
N GLY A 43 -2.90 -16.06 -0.68
CA GLY A 43 -1.75 -15.86 0.19
C GLY A 43 -1.99 -14.77 1.23
N MET A 44 -1.13 -14.73 2.23
CA MET A 44 -1.20 -13.73 3.30
C MET A 44 -1.05 -12.31 2.74
N LEU A 45 -1.71 -11.36 3.40
CA LEU A 45 -1.56 -9.92 3.19
C LEU A 45 -1.86 -9.43 1.77
N GLY A 46 -2.62 -10.20 0.98
CA GLY A 46 -3.05 -9.81 -0.36
C GLY A 46 -2.13 -10.30 -1.50
N GLN A 47 -1.37 -11.37 -1.27
CA GLN A 47 -0.65 -12.09 -2.31
C GLN A 47 -1.61 -13.11 -2.93
N ASN A 48 -2.31 -12.76 -4.00
CA ASN A 48 -3.32 -13.63 -4.57
C ASN A 48 -3.05 -13.92 -6.05
N VAL A 49 -3.45 -15.11 -6.48
CA VAL A 49 -3.61 -15.46 -7.90
C VAL A 49 -5.01 -16.03 -8.07
N ILE A 50 -5.83 -15.38 -8.88
CA ILE A 50 -7.19 -15.80 -9.17
C ILE A 50 -7.25 -16.22 -10.63
N VAL A 51 -7.84 -17.38 -10.88
CA VAL A 51 -7.97 -17.94 -12.23
C VAL A 51 -9.44 -18.10 -12.57
N TYR A 52 -9.88 -17.42 -13.63
CA TYR A 52 -11.21 -17.50 -14.22
C TYR A 52 -11.11 -18.14 -15.62
N PRO A 53 -11.17 -19.48 -15.72
CA PRO A 53 -11.00 -20.17 -17.00
C PRO A 53 -12.08 -19.82 -18.04
N ASP A 54 -13.28 -19.53 -17.59
CA ASP A 54 -14.41 -19.12 -18.45
C ASP A 54 -14.22 -17.74 -19.09
N LEU A 55 -13.33 -16.93 -18.53
CA LEU A 55 -12.93 -15.61 -19.07
C LEU A 55 -11.54 -15.62 -19.73
N ASP A 56 -10.84 -16.78 -19.76
CA ASP A 56 -9.44 -16.89 -20.16
C ASP A 56 -8.55 -15.85 -19.41
N MET A 57 -8.77 -15.70 -18.10
CA MET A 57 -8.19 -14.60 -17.31
C MET A 57 -7.49 -15.12 -16.06
N VAL A 58 -6.33 -14.53 -15.79
CA VAL A 58 -5.59 -14.67 -14.54
C VAL A 58 -5.36 -13.28 -13.95
N ILE A 59 -5.74 -13.11 -12.68
CA ILE A 59 -5.54 -11.88 -11.93
C ILE A 59 -4.51 -12.17 -10.84
N VAL A 60 -3.49 -11.34 -10.78
CA VAL A 60 -2.43 -11.43 -9.75
C VAL A 60 -2.45 -10.15 -8.94
N THR A 61 -2.48 -10.28 -7.62
CA THR A 61 -2.30 -9.15 -6.71
C THR A 61 -1.06 -9.37 -5.87
N CYS A 62 -0.29 -8.29 -5.69
CA CYS A 62 0.83 -8.23 -4.76
C CYS A 62 0.57 -7.01 -3.87
N ALA A 63 0.19 -7.24 -2.64
CA ALA A 63 -0.17 -6.19 -1.70
C ALA A 63 0.46 -6.48 -0.33
N GLY A 64 0.59 -5.43 0.48
CA GLY A 64 0.96 -5.52 1.89
C GLY A 64 -0.20 -5.00 2.73
N ASN A 65 -1.37 -5.64 2.65
CA ASN A 65 -2.52 -5.24 3.44
C ASN A 65 -2.45 -5.81 4.87
N ASN A 66 -3.32 -5.35 5.76
CA ASN A 66 -3.33 -5.78 7.16
C ASN A 66 -4.11 -7.08 7.40
N GLU A 67 -4.60 -7.73 6.35
CA GLU A 67 -5.44 -8.92 6.44
C GLU A 67 -4.62 -10.17 6.15
N LEU A 68 -4.53 -11.08 7.12
CA LEU A 68 -3.75 -12.30 6.99
C LEU A 68 -4.31 -13.25 5.94
N PHE A 69 -5.58 -13.61 6.11
CA PHE A 69 -6.33 -14.52 5.23
C PHE A 69 -7.79 -14.12 5.31
N GLN A 70 -8.61 -14.51 4.39
CA GLN A 70 -10.08 -14.35 4.37
C GLN A 70 -10.56 -12.89 4.58
N ASN A 71 -11.76 -12.57 4.17
CA ASN A 71 -12.31 -11.22 4.19
C ASN A 71 -11.40 -10.19 3.51
N ASN A 72 -10.62 -10.63 2.53
CA ASN A 72 -9.72 -9.81 1.77
C ASN A 72 -10.55 -8.86 0.89
N VAL A 73 -10.63 -7.60 1.28
CA VAL A 73 -11.36 -6.55 0.53
C VAL A 73 -10.94 -6.51 -0.94
N MET A 74 -9.69 -6.84 -1.26
CA MET A 74 -9.20 -6.93 -2.64
C MET A 74 -9.91 -8.04 -3.43
N LEU A 75 -10.12 -9.22 -2.83
CA LEU A 75 -10.83 -10.32 -3.48
C LEU A 75 -12.30 -9.95 -3.71
N ASP A 76 -12.93 -9.30 -2.76
CA ASP A 76 -14.32 -8.85 -2.90
C ASP A 76 -14.46 -7.80 -4.01
N LEU A 77 -13.54 -6.85 -4.10
CA LEU A 77 -13.49 -5.87 -5.20
C LEU A 77 -13.30 -6.55 -6.57
N ILE A 78 -12.49 -7.61 -6.64
CA ILE A 78 -12.30 -8.38 -7.88
C ILE A 78 -13.58 -9.14 -8.23
N ARG A 79 -14.23 -9.80 -7.26
CA ARG A 79 -15.49 -10.51 -7.45
C ARG A 79 -16.61 -9.56 -7.89
N ASP A 80 -16.67 -8.36 -7.32
CA ASP A 80 -17.61 -7.31 -7.71
C ASP A 80 -17.35 -6.78 -9.12
N ALA A 81 -16.08 -6.67 -9.51
CA ALA A 81 -15.70 -6.25 -10.87
C ALA A 81 -16.01 -7.31 -11.93
N PHE A 82 -16.01 -8.59 -11.56
CA PHE A 82 -16.27 -9.73 -12.44
C PHE A 82 -17.39 -10.63 -11.88
N PRO A 83 -18.62 -10.11 -11.75
CA PRO A 83 -19.74 -10.90 -11.25
C PRO A 83 -20.05 -12.10 -12.16
N LEU A 84 -20.84 -13.06 -11.68
CA LEU A 84 -21.14 -14.31 -12.40
C LEU A 84 -21.70 -14.08 -13.81
N GLU A 85 -22.42 -12.99 -14.01
CA GLU A 85 -23.04 -12.60 -15.28
C GLU A 85 -22.03 -11.95 -16.25
N TYR A 86 -20.85 -11.58 -15.77
CA TYR A 86 -19.81 -10.96 -16.61
C TYR A 86 -19.35 -11.96 -17.67
N GLN A 87 -19.33 -11.51 -18.92
CA GLN A 87 -18.83 -12.25 -20.08
C GLN A 87 -17.74 -11.46 -20.77
N ALA A 88 -16.68 -12.14 -21.12
CA ALA A 88 -15.62 -11.53 -21.93
C ALA A 88 -16.14 -11.20 -23.33
N SER A 89 -15.64 -10.12 -23.91
CA SER A 89 -15.93 -9.80 -25.30
C SER A 89 -15.23 -10.81 -26.24
N GLU A 90 -15.95 -11.32 -27.22
CA GLU A 90 -15.37 -12.18 -28.27
C GLU A 90 -14.45 -11.42 -29.22
N TYR A 91 -14.52 -10.10 -29.23
CA TYR A 91 -13.75 -9.22 -30.08
C TYR A 91 -12.88 -8.29 -29.27
N ALA A 92 -11.76 -7.86 -29.86
CA ALA A 92 -10.95 -6.81 -29.29
C ALA A 92 -11.79 -5.56 -29.05
N LEU A 93 -11.65 -4.97 -27.87
CA LEU A 93 -12.33 -3.71 -27.55
C LEU A 93 -11.87 -2.60 -28.50
N PRO A 94 -12.76 -1.70 -28.93
CA PRO A 94 -12.38 -0.57 -29.75
C PRO A 94 -11.42 0.33 -28.99
N GLU A 95 -10.47 0.93 -29.71
CA GLU A 95 -9.55 1.91 -29.11
C GLU A 95 -10.33 3.06 -28.48
N ASN A 96 -10.01 3.35 -27.23
CA ASN A 96 -10.58 4.47 -26.48
C ASN A 96 -9.46 5.29 -25.84
N PRO A 97 -8.81 6.20 -26.58
CA PRO A 97 -7.69 7.00 -26.07
C PRO A 97 -8.07 7.83 -24.84
N ALA A 98 -9.31 8.29 -24.74
CA ALA A 98 -9.77 9.11 -23.62
C ALA A 98 -9.78 8.32 -22.30
N GLU A 99 -10.32 7.10 -22.31
CA GLU A 99 -10.34 6.23 -21.13
C GLU A 99 -8.95 5.68 -20.84
N TYR A 100 -8.15 5.36 -21.86
CA TYR A 100 -6.76 4.97 -21.67
C TYR A 100 -5.94 6.06 -20.96
N HIS A 101 -6.09 7.33 -21.35
CA HIS A 101 -5.44 8.43 -20.65
C HIS A 101 -5.88 8.58 -19.21
N LYS A 102 -7.16 8.35 -18.90
CA LYS A 102 -7.65 8.36 -17.52
C LYS A 102 -7.03 7.24 -16.70
N LEU A 103 -6.95 6.02 -17.27
CA LEU A 103 -6.34 4.87 -16.61
C LEU A 103 -4.86 5.14 -16.30
N ILE A 104 -4.08 5.57 -17.29
CA ILE A 104 -2.65 5.87 -17.09
C ILE A 104 -2.47 6.97 -16.04
N HIS A 105 -3.33 7.99 -16.07
CA HIS A 105 -3.30 9.05 -15.07
C HIS A 105 -3.60 8.52 -13.66
N LEU A 106 -4.58 7.64 -13.53
CA LEU A 106 -4.92 7.01 -12.26
C LEU A 106 -3.76 6.14 -11.74
N VAL A 107 -3.21 5.26 -12.59
CA VAL A 107 -2.06 4.41 -12.25
C VAL A 107 -0.88 5.26 -11.78
N HIS A 108 -0.56 6.33 -12.52
CA HIS A 108 0.51 7.25 -12.14
C HIS A 108 0.23 7.93 -10.79
N SER A 109 -1.00 8.33 -10.54
CA SER A 109 -1.37 8.96 -9.27
C SER A 109 -1.25 8.02 -8.08
N LEU A 110 -1.60 6.76 -8.27
CA LEU A 110 -1.47 5.73 -7.24
C LEU A 110 -0.02 5.38 -6.94
N SER A 111 0.85 5.33 -7.96
CA SER A 111 2.26 5.01 -7.78
C SER A 111 3.10 6.15 -7.18
N HIS A 112 2.69 7.42 -7.38
CA HIS A 112 3.49 8.58 -6.95
C HIS A 112 2.79 9.47 -5.91
N GLY A 113 1.53 9.16 -5.61
CA GLY A 113 0.68 9.98 -4.76
C GLY A 113 0.08 11.19 -5.48
N PRO A 114 -0.88 11.87 -4.85
CA PRO A 114 -1.69 12.92 -5.50
C PRO A 114 -0.91 14.18 -5.91
N SER A 115 0.25 14.43 -5.33
CA SER A 115 1.08 15.60 -5.67
C SER A 115 1.85 15.45 -6.99
N CYS A 116 2.02 14.24 -7.47
CA CYS A 116 2.71 13.95 -8.74
C CYS A 116 1.75 13.85 -9.92
N MET A 117 0.46 14.15 -9.74
CA MET A 117 -0.50 14.12 -10.83
C MET A 117 -0.14 15.12 -11.92
N PRO A 118 0.10 14.70 -13.18
CA PRO A 118 0.15 15.64 -14.29
C PRO A 118 -1.20 16.35 -14.39
N GLN A 119 -1.22 17.67 -14.23
CA GLN A 119 -2.46 18.43 -14.37
C GLN A 119 -2.97 18.30 -15.80
N ILE A 120 -4.06 17.57 -16.01
CA ILE A 120 -4.80 17.62 -17.27
C ILE A 120 -5.27 19.06 -17.43
N ARG A 121 -4.63 19.78 -18.34
CA ARG A 121 -5.09 21.10 -18.76
C ARG A 121 -6.44 20.89 -19.46
N ARG A 122 -7.54 21.15 -18.76
CA ARG A 122 -8.80 21.40 -19.43
C ARG A 122 -8.55 22.58 -20.37
N GLY A 123 -8.76 22.36 -21.67
CA GLY A 123 -8.59 23.35 -22.71
C GLY A 123 -9.40 24.61 -22.41
N GLY A 124 -8.72 25.61 -21.91
CA GLY A 124 -9.18 26.94 -21.66
C GLY A 124 -7.93 27.79 -21.60
N TRP A 125 -7.90 28.86 -22.36
CA TRP A 125 -6.83 29.82 -22.50
C TRP A 125 -6.24 30.24 -21.15
N ALA A 126 -5.30 29.48 -20.62
CA ALA A 126 -4.55 29.87 -19.42
C ALA A 126 -3.22 30.45 -19.87
N LYS A 127 -3.05 31.73 -19.59
CA LYS A 127 -1.82 32.52 -19.75
C LYS A 127 -0.64 31.67 -19.20
N LYS A 128 0.49 31.67 -19.95
CA LYS A 128 1.79 31.20 -19.51
C LYS A 128 2.16 31.89 -18.19
N SER A 129 1.86 31.33 -17.06
CA SER A 129 2.52 31.63 -15.81
C SER A 129 3.52 30.51 -15.57
N GLY A 130 4.79 30.81 -15.75
CA GLY A 130 5.90 29.94 -15.45
C GLY A 130 6.11 29.79 -13.94
N TYR A 131 5.12 29.23 -13.27
CA TYR A 131 5.27 28.79 -11.90
C TYR A 131 5.46 27.28 -11.89
N SER A 132 6.71 26.85 -11.84
CA SER A 132 7.05 25.65 -11.10
C SER A 132 6.37 25.83 -9.73
N ARG A 133 5.28 25.12 -9.45
CA ARG A 133 4.76 25.04 -8.09
C ARG A 133 5.85 24.36 -7.28
N SER A 134 6.62 25.16 -6.54
CA SER A 134 7.40 24.64 -5.43
C SER A 134 6.46 23.80 -4.59
N HIS A 135 6.85 22.58 -4.26
CA HIS A 135 6.14 21.68 -3.33
C HIS A 135 6.23 22.27 -1.91
N ALA A 136 5.72 23.50 -1.74
CA ALA A 136 5.73 24.16 -0.44
C ALA A 136 4.67 23.50 0.44
N ILE A 137 5.05 23.08 1.62
CA ILE A 137 4.13 22.62 2.66
C ILE A 137 3.01 23.65 2.83
N TYR A 138 1.76 23.19 2.87
CA TYR A 138 0.61 24.08 3.07
C TYR A 138 0.81 24.95 4.32
N PRO A 139 0.46 26.24 4.27
CA PRO A 139 0.68 27.18 5.38
C PRO A 139 0.17 26.69 6.74
N LYS A 140 -0.89 25.87 6.74
CA LYS A 140 -1.44 25.25 7.96
C LYS A 140 -0.46 24.32 8.67
N TYR A 141 0.43 23.64 7.92
CA TYR A 141 1.42 22.72 8.49
C TYR A 141 2.71 23.41 8.89
N VAL A 142 3.04 24.54 8.26
CA VAL A 142 4.28 25.29 8.58
C VAL A 142 4.31 25.73 10.05
N ARG A 143 3.15 26.14 10.60
CA ARG A 143 3.08 26.50 12.03
C ARG A 143 3.34 25.29 12.91
N LEU A 144 2.68 24.17 12.63
CA LEU A 144 2.87 22.94 13.37
C LEU A 144 4.34 22.48 13.35
N LEU A 145 4.97 22.48 12.16
CA LEU A 145 6.37 22.06 12.04
C LEU A 145 7.34 22.99 12.77
N LYS A 146 7.08 24.28 12.81
CA LYS A 146 7.85 25.21 13.62
C LYS A 146 7.68 24.96 15.14
N ASP A 147 6.48 24.57 15.54
CA ASP A 147 6.18 24.29 16.94
C ASP A 147 6.81 22.94 17.36
N LEU A 148 7.05 22.02 16.42
CA LEU A 148 7.68 20.73 16.66
C LEU A 148 9.20 20.76 16.51
N ASP A 149 9.74 21.67 15.68
CA ASP A 149 11.15 21.76 15.38
C ASP A 149 12.02 21.84 16.65
N GLY A 150 13.00 20.95 16.72
CA GLY A 150 13.89 20.81 17.88
C GLY A 150 13.24 20.17 19.12
N LYS A 151 11.95 19.85 19.10
CA LYS A 151 11.33 19.13 20.22
C LYS A 151 11.72 17.66 20.23
N CYS A 152 11.82 17.14 21.44
CA CYS A 152 12.16 15.77 21.72
C CYS A 152 11.19 15.23 22.78
N TYR A 153 10.60 14.07 22.51
CA TYR A 153 9.64 13.41 23.37
C TYR A 153 10.19 12.06 23.80
N ASN A 154 10.18 11.79 25.10
CA ASN A 154 10.51 10.49 25.64
C ASN A 154 9.25 9.65 25.75
N ILE A 155 9.33 8.41 25.32
CA ILE A 155 8.24 7.43 25.34
C ILE A 155 8.49 6.46 26.48
N ASN A 156 7.48 6.30 27.35
CA ASN A 156 7.56 5.41 28.48
C ASN A 156 6.18 4.78 28.78
N PRO A 157 6.04 3.46 28.85
CA PRO A 157 7.08 2.47 28.52
C PRO A 157 7.32 2.37 27.01
N ALA A 158 8.53 2.00 26.62
CA ALA A 158 8.90 1.71 25.25
C ALA A 158 8.38 0.32 24.87
N SER A 159 7.17 0.26 24.33
CA SER A 159 6.49 -1.00 24.00
C SER A 159 6.10 -1.14 22.53
N VAL A 160 6.35 -0.11 21.73
CA VAL A 160 5.99 -0.06 20.30
C VAL A 160 7.26 0.17 19.50
N GLY A 161 7.44 -0.59 18.41
CA GLY A 161 8.54 -0.42 17.46
C GLY A 161 8.08 0.25 16.17
N LEU A 162 9.03 0.56 15.30
CA LEU A 162 8.74 1.07 13.96
C LEU A 162 8.16 -0.02 13.04
N PHE A 163 8.50 -1.27 13.27
CA PHE A 163 7.99 -2.36 12.45
C PHE A 163 6.59 -2.81 12.84
N PRO A 164 5.72 -3.11 11.86
CA PRO A 164 4.51 -3.87 12.10
C PRO A 164 4.82 -5.19 12.82
N LEU A 165 3.96 -5.59 13.75
CA LEU A 165 4.15 -6.82 14.52
C LEU A 165 4.38 -8.05 13.64
N ILE A 166 3.71 -8.11 12.50
CA ILE A 166 3.82 -9.24 11.59
C ILE A 166 5.23 -9.34 10.98
N ILE A 167 5.83 -8.22 10.57
CA ILE A 167 7.21 -8.20 10.07
C ILE A 167 8.17 -8.64 11.18
N GLN A 168 7.99 -8.13 12.39
CA GLN A 168 8.81 -8.52 13.54
C GLN A 168 8.79 -10.04 13.77
N VAL A 169 7.63 -10.68 13.67
CA VAL A 169 7.47 -12.13 13.88
C VAL A 169 8.09 -12.94 12.74
N PHE A 170 7.81 -12.57 11.48
CA PHE A 170 8.30 -13.32 10.33
C PHE A 170 9.82 -13.23 10.14
N HIS A 171 10.40 -12.07 10.42
CA HIS A 171 11.85 -11.87 10.34
C HIS A 171 12.58 -12.22 11.64
N ASN A 172 11.84 -12.58 12.70
CA ASN A 172 12.39 -12.71 14.04
C ASN A 172 13.17 -11.47 14.49
N ASN A 173 12.73 -10.31 14.01
CA ASN A 173 13.33 -9.00 14.26
C ASN A 173 12.44 -8.20 15.23
N LEU A 174 12.53 -8.57 16.50
CA LEU A 174 11.64 -8.03 17.53
C LEU A 174 12.10 -6.65 17.98
N THR A 175 11.13 -5.77 18.22
CA THR A 175 11.40 -4.40 18.66
C THR A 175 12.03 -4.34 20.05
N ASN A 176 12.96 -3.37 20.21
CA ASN A 176 13.45 -2.93 21.50
C ASN A 176 12.60 -1.78 22.10
N GLY A 177 11.59 -1.34 21.37
CA GLY A 177 10.69 -0.25 21.72
C GLY A 177 11.28 1.14 21.46
N ILE A 178 10.44 2.02 20.90
CA ILE A 178 10.79 3.42 20.67
C ILE A 178 10.89 4.12 22.03
N ARG A 179 12.06 4.65 22.36
CA ARG A 179 12.34 5.37 23.59
C ARG A 179 12.20 6.88 23.44
N GLN A 180 12.48 7.38 22.22
CA GLN A 180 12.50 8.81 21.96
C GLN A 180 12.06 9.12 20.54
N ILE A 181 11.34 10.23 20.38
CA ILE A 181 10.96 10.79 19.08
C ILE A 181 11.35 12.26 19.10
N SER A 182 12.08 12.72 18.06
CA SER A 182 12.39 14.12 17.88
C SER A 182 12.13 14.60 16.47
N PHE A 183 11.97 15.89 16.29
CA PHE A 183 11.55 16.51 15.05
C PHE A 183 12.58 17.55 14.58
N GLN A 184 12.79 17.59 13.28
CA GLN A 184 13.64 18.60 12.64
C GLN A 184 12.97 19.12 11.37
N TYR A 185 12.92 20.44 11.24
CA TYR A 185 12.35 21.10 10.07
C TYR A 185 13.27 22.20 9.52
N ASP A 186 13.85 21.97 8.35
CA ASP A 186 14.63 22.97 7.62
C ASP A 186 13.75 23.65 6.55
N LYS A 187 13.15 24.73 6.94
CA LYS A 187 12.28 25.54 6.06
C LYS A 187 13.02 26.13 4.86
N ILE A 188 14.32 26.35 4.96
CA ILE A 188 15.13 27.06 3.95
C ILE A 188 15.54 26.09 2.86
N ASN A 189 16.14 24.94 3.24
CA ASN A 189 16.68 23.98 2.31
C ASN A 189 15.69 22.89 1.89
N CYS A 190 14.76 22.53 2.77
CA CYS A 190 13.77 21.47 2.55
C CYS A 190 12.36 21.92 2.96
N PRO A 191 11.75 22.91 2.23
CA PRO A 191 10.47 23.50 2.64
C PRO A 191 9.27 22.56 2.50
N ASP A 192 9.41 21.45 1.75
CA ASP A 192 8.37 20.46 1.46
C ASP A 192 8.48 19.18 2.30
N LYS A 193 9.51 19.09 3.15
CA LYS A 193 9.82 17.89 3.93
C LYS A 193 10.21 18.27 5.35
N PHE A 194 10.10 17.30 6.25
CA PHE A 194 10.67 17.38 7.59
C PHE A 194 11.21 16.01 8.00
N TYR A 195 11.93 15.97 9.10
CA TYR A 195 12.57 14.76 9.58
C TYR A 195 12.00 14.37 10.93
N ILE A 196 11.76 13.08 11.10
CA ILE A 196 11.41 12.49 12.39
C ILE A 196 12.52 11.52 12.75
N HIS A 197 13.14 11.73 13.89
CA HIS A 197 14.18 10.87 14.42
C HIS A 197 13.61 10.01 15.53
N PHE A 198 13.86 8.72 15.45
CA PHE A 198 13.48 7.73 16.43
C PHE A 198 14.72 7.15 17.07
N LEU A 199 14.66 6.95 18.38
CA LEU A 199 15.60 6.10 19.12
C LEU A 199 14.83 4.83 19.52
N GLU A 200 15.15 3.70 18.91
CA GLU A 200 14.61 2.39 19.24
C GLU A 200 15.71 1.54 19.88
N GLY A 201 15.56 1.18 21.14
CA GLY A 201 16.67 0.59 21.88
C GLY A 201 17.86 1.52 21.97
N GLU A 202 18.96 1.16 21.30
CA GLU A 202 20.19 1.95 21.15
C GLU A 202 20.38 2.44 19.69
N GLU A 203 19.44 2.12 18.80
CA GLU A 203 19.55 2.43 17.38
C GLU A 203 18.80 3.71 17.01
N HIS A 204 19.42 4.50 16.15
CA HIS A 204 18.84 5.73 15.62
C HIS A 204 18.29 5.51 14.22
N CYS A 205 17.03 5.82 14.02
CA CYS A 205 16.39 5.83 12.72
C CYS A 205 15.89 7.24 12.39
N THR A 206 16.05 7.65 11.14
CA THR A 206 15.54 8.93 10.65
C THR A 206 14.62 8.70 9.47
N LEU A 207 13.41 9.22 9.56
CA LEU A 207 12.45 9.25 8.46
C LEU A 207 12.37 10.66 7.87
N THR A 208 12.50 10.74 6.57
CA THR A 208 12.14 11.92 5.79
C THR A 208 10.66 11.84 5.44
N VAL A 209 9.89 12.85 5.77
CA VAL A 209 8.43 12.80 5.70
C VAL A 209 7.87 14.01 4.97
N SER A 210 6.77 13.83 4.27
CA SER A 210 5.99 14.91 3.64
C SER A 210 4.50 14.76 3.94
N PHE A 211 3.74 15.88 3.87
CA PHE A 211 2.28 15.86 4.03
C PHE A 211 1.54 15.61 2.71
N ASP A 212 2.19 15.78 1.59
CA ASP A 212 1.54 15.77 0.28
C ASP A 212 1.84 14.51 -0.55
N ARG A 213 2.91 13.79 -0.23
CA ARG A 213 3.33 12.58 -0.96
C ARG A 213 4.09 11.61 -0.08
N TYR A 214 4.18 10.38 -0.52
CA TYR A 214 5.11 9.42 0.05
C TYR A 214 6.56 9.79 -0.29
N ILE A 215 7.44 9.61 0.68
CA ILE A 215 8.89 9.75 0.52
C ILE A 215 9.52 8.39 0.82
N ASP A 216 10.32 7.93 -0.11
CA ASP A 216 11.09 6.70 0.07
C ASP A 216 12.21 6.93 1.07
N ASN A 217 12.28 6.05 2.06
CA ASN A 217 13.29 6.04 3.09
C ASN A 217 13.99 4.68 3.09
N LEU A 218 15.29 4.68 3.18
CA LEU A 218 16.07 3.49 3.44
C LEU A 218 16.44 3.50 4.93
N ILE A 219 15.87 2.57 5.69
CA ILE A 219 16.09 2.49 7.14
C ILE A 219 16.76 1.18 7.49
N THR A 220 17.64 1.23 8.49
CA THR A 220 18.30 0.03 9.01
C THR A 220 17.94 -0.10 10.48
N LEU A 221 17.38 -1.25 10.84
CA LEU A 221 17.02 -1.58 12.21
C LEU A 221 17.45 -3.03 12.51
N HIS A 222 18.14 -3.22 13.60
CA HIS A 222 18.66 -4.51 14.06
C HIS A 222 19.47 -5.26 12.98
N GLY A 223 20.25 -4.50 12.19
CA GLY A 223 21.10 -5.06 11.14
C GLY A 223 20.43 -5.35 9.80
N GLU A 224 19.12 -5.20 9.69
CA GLU A 224 18.37 -5.36 8.44
C GLU A 224 17.99 -4.00 7.85
N THR A 225 18.02 -3.89 6.53
CA THR A 225 17.72 -2.64 5.82
C THR A 225 16.42 -2.80 5.04
N TYR A 226 15.53 -1.82 5.17
CA TYR A 226 14.19 -1.81 4.58
C TYR A 226 13.96 -0.54 3.77
N LEU A 227 13.32 -0.69 2.62
CA LEU A 227 12.81 0.42 1.82
C LEU A 227 11.38 0.73 2.25
N VAL A 228 11.16 1.91 2.83
CA VAL A 228 9.88 2.32 3.41
C VAL A 228 9.40 3.62 2.80
N ALA A 229 8.24 3.62 2.19
CA ALA A 229 7.58 4.84 1.75
C ALA A 229 6.76 5.43 2.91
N VAL A 230 7.01 6.69 3.24
CA VAL A 230 6.38 7.35 4.41
C VAL A 230 5.68 8.62 4.00
N LYS A 231 4.45 8.79 4.45
CA LYS A 231 3.65 10.00 4.35
C LYS A 231 3.11 10.38 5.72
N CYS A 232 2.91 11.67 5.94
CA CYS A 232 2.33 12.16 7.17
C CYS A 232 0.98 12.83 6.91
N GLU A 233 0.04 12.60 7.82
CA GLU A 233 -1.22 13.34 7.87
C GLU A 233 -1.36 14.02 9.23
N TYR A 234 -1.99 15.20 9.21
CA TYR A 234 -2.32 15.93 10.41
C TYR A 234 -3.83 15.94 10.61
N THR A 235 -4.24 15.45 11.74
CA THR A 235 -5.64 15.37 12.15
C THR A 235 -5.81 15.77 13.61
N THR A 236 -7.00 15.61 14.14
CA THR A 236 -7.30 15.78 15.57
C THR A 236 -7.99 14.53 16.08
N ASP A 237 -7.72 14.18 17.33
CA ASP A 237 -8.45 13.11 18.03
C ASP A 237 -9.85 13.57 18.49
N ALA A 238 -10.54 12.70 19.25
CA ALA A 238 -11.87 12.98 19.76
C ALA A 238 -11.91 14.16 20.76
N ASP A 239 -10.79 14.47 21.40
CA ASP A 239 -10.63 15.59 22.34
C ASP A 239 -10.10 16.87 21.67
N HIS A 240 -10.08 16.87 20.33
CA HIS A 240 -9.53 17.95 19.50
C HIS A 240 -8.02 18.19 19.68
N ALA A 241 -7.30 17.26 20.29
CA ALA A 241 -5.85 17.36 20.36
C ALA A 241 -5.19 17.07 18.99
N PRO A 242 -4.08 17.75 18.67
CA PRO A 242 -3.39 17.54 17.40
C PRO A 242 -2.75 16.16 17.35
N VAL A 243 -2.96 15.45 16.23
CA VAL A 243 -2.42 14.12 15.96
C VAL A 243 -1.66 14.14 14.64
N LEU A 244 -0.42 13.64 14.67
CA LEU A 244 0.34 13.27 13.48
C LEU A 244 0.19 11.77 13.23
N VAL A 245 -0.32 11.42 12.07
CA VAL A 245 -0.45 10.03 11.61
C VAL A 245 0.65 9.79 10.60
N LEU A 246 1.50 8.79 10.85
CA LEU A 246 2.48 8.31 9.89
C LEU A 246 1.89 7.09 9.18
N ASP A 247 1.75 7.23 7.87
CA ASP A 247 1.42 6.12 6.99
C ASP A 247 2.75 5.57 6.42
N MET A 248 3.07 4.33 6.77
CA MET A 248 4.34 3.68 6.45
C MET A 248 4.07 2.42 5.64
N VAL A 249 4.61 2.36 4.44
CA VAL A 249 4.49 1.22 3.54
C VAL A 249 5.88 0.61 3.31
N TYR A 250 6.06 -0.63 3.74
CA TYR A 250 7.29 -1.39 3.52
C TYR A 250 7.26 -1.97 2.11
N LEU A 251 8.04 -1.39 1.18
CA LEU A 251 7.91 -1.63 -0.26
C LEU A 251 8.50 -2.97 -0.72
N GLU A 252 9.46 -3.51 0.02
CA GLU A 252 10.14 -4.77 -0.30
C GLU A 252 9.53 -5.96 0.45
N GLU A 253 8.75 -5.65 1.47
CA GLU A 253 8.07 -6.64 2.29
C GLU A 253 6.65 -6.85 1.76
N ALA A 254 6.56 -7.60 0.67
CA ALA A 254 5.29 -8.06 0.14
C ALA A 254 4.76 -9.23 1.00
N MET A 255 4.51 -8.96 2.27
CA MET A 255 3.78 -9.84 3.15
C MET A 255 2.58 -9.11 3.69
#